data_59cf61eed140a3c86f389f03ed806c05
#
_entry.id   59cf61eed140a3c86f389f03ed806c05
#
_cell.length_a   1.000
_cell.length_b   1.000
_cell.length_c   1.000
_cell.angle_alpha   90.00
_cell.angle_beta   90.00
_cell.angle_gamma   90.00
#
_symmetry.space_group_name_H-M   'P 1'
#
loop_
_entity.id
_entity.type
_entity.pdbx_description
1 polymer ?
#
loop_
_entity_poly.entity_id
_entity_poly.type
_entity_poly.pdbx_seq_one_letter_code
_entity_poly.pdbx_strand_id
1 'polypeptide(L)'
;MELGEPDKDGRRRPVEVKGSNYQIEADLVIMAFSFDASPVEGEDASKLKTNKWGNYEVDRIKMTSWPGVFAGGDIVRGADLVVTAIKDGREAARGIDDYLRRLPRGWDEGAGVVAAERGQG
;
A
#
# COMPACT_ATOMS: atom_id res chain seq x y z
N MET A 1 0.46 -5.86 29.90
CA MET A 1 0.33 -4.63 29.11
C MET A 1 -0.91 -3.88 29.53
N GLU A 2 -0.85 -2.56 29.56
CA GLU A 2 -1.99 -1.67 29.79
C GLU A 2 -2.23 -0.81 28.55
N LEU A 3 -3.45 -0.30 28.39
CA LEU A 3 -3.73 0.63 27.30
C LEU A 3 -3.24 2.03 27.70
N GLY A 4 -2.28 2.56 26.93
CA GLY A 4 -1.78 3.92 27.10
C GLY A 4 -2.79 5.00 26.74
N GLU A 5 -2.35 6.25 26.74
CA GLU A 5 -3.16 7.39 26.33
C GLU A 5 -3.54 7.30 24.84
N PRO A 6 -4.71 7.82 24.45
CA PRO A 6 -5.11 7.89 23.06
C PRO A 6 -4.12 8.72 22.23
N ASP A 7 -3.73 8.23 21.06
CA ASP A 7 -2.99 9.03 20.07
C ASP A 7 -3.90 10.04 19.38
N LYS A 8 -3.36 10.78 18.40
CA LYS A 8 -4.10 11.82 17.66
C LYS A 8 -5.33 11.28 16.91
N ASP A 9 -5.34 9.97 16.63
CA ASP A 9 -6.41 9.27 15.94
C ASP A 9 -7.37 8.58 16.91
N GLY A 10 -7.21 8.82 18.23
CA GLY A 10 -8.00 8.24 19.29
C GLY A 10 -7.67 6.77 19.60
N ARG A 11 -6.61 6.21 19.04
CA ARG A 11 -6.18 4.83 19.29
C ARG A 11 -5.28 4.77 20.51
N ARG A 12 -5.62 3.87 21.44
CA ARG A 12 -4.81 3.59 22.63
C ARG A 12 -3.85 2.45 22.32
N ARG A 13 -2.56 2.71 22.39
CA ARG A 13 -1.53 1.69 22.16
C ARG A 13 -1.23 0.93 23.44
N PRO A 14 -0.92 -0.38 23.35
CA PRO A 14 -0.49 -1.14 24.50
C PRO A 14 0.88 -0.63 24.99
N VAL A 15 1.00 -0.44 26.29
CA VAL A 15 2.24 -0.06 26.99
C VAL A 15 2.68 -1.22 27.85
N GLU A 16 3.98 -1.49 27.85
CA GLU A 16 4.56 -2.54 28.69
C GLU A 16 4.49 -2.18 30.16
N VAL A 17 3.99 -3.09 30.97
CA VAL A 17 4.05 -3.00 32.44
C VAL A 17 5.21 -3.86 32.92
N LYS A 18 6.25 -3.22 33.43
CA LYS A 18 7.45 -3.93 33.92
C LYS A 18 7.09 -4.96 34.97
N GLY A 19 7.65 -6.16 34.86
CA GLY A 19 7.44 -7.24 35.80
C GLY A 19 6.08 -7.94 35.72
N SER A 20 5.26 -7.64 34.70
CA SER A 20 3.96 -8.30 34.51
C SER A 20 4.04 -9.53 33.58
N ASN A 21 5.23 -9.98 33.25
CA ASN A 21 5.41 -11.19 32.45
C ASN A 21 4.96 -12.42 33.23
N TYR A 22 4.23 -13.31 32.58
CA TYR A 22 3.80 -14.60 33.12
C TYR A 22 3.98 -15.71 32.06
N GLN A 23 4.05 -16.93 32.52
CA GLN A 23 4.17 -18.10 31.65
C GLN A 23 2.81 -18.77 31.46
N ILE A 24 2.55 -19.22 30.23
CA ILE A 24 1.40 -20.05 29.89
C ILE A 24 1.95 -21.35 29.33
N GLU A 25 1.50 -22.49 29.88
CA GLU A 25 1.78 -23.79 29.29
C GLU A 25 0.95 -23.93 28.01
N ALA A 26 1.63 -24.30 26.91
CA ALA A 26 0.97 -24.47 25.60
C ALA A 26 1.72 -25.52 24.76
N ASP A 27 0.97 -26.39 24.11
CA ASP A 27 1.51 -27.38 23.19
C ASP A 27 1.79 -26.80 21.79
N LEU A 28 1.11 -25.70 21.44
CA LEU A 28 1.27 -25.01 20.17
C LEU A 28 1.11 -23.50 20.37
N VAL A 29 2.03 -22.74 19.76
CA VAL A 29 1.95 -21.28 19.71
C VAL A 29 1.85 -20.86 18.23
N ILE A 30 0.80 -20.10 17.89
CA ILE A 30 0.57 -19.58 16.55
C ILE A 30 0.80 -18.06 16.57
N MET A 31 1.74 -17.61 15.75
CA MET A 31 1.97 -16.18 15.52
C MET A 31 1.03 -15.69 14.42
N ALA A 32 -0.03 -14.96 14.81
CA ALA A 32 -1.03 -14.40 13.90
C ALA A 32 -0.91 -12.86 13.88
N PHE A 33 0.26 -12.37 13.48
CA PHE A 33 0.53 -10.95 13.36
C PHE A 33 0.00 -10.39 12.05
N SER A 34 -0.19 -9.07 12.02
CA SER A 34 -0.49 -8.33 10.81
C SER A 34 0.74 -8.27 9.88
N PHE A 35 0.53 -7.83 8.65
CA PHE A 35 1.57 -7.67 7.64
C PHE A 35 1.94 -6.19 7.52
N ASP A 36 3.22 -5.95 7.26
CA ASP A 36 3.72 -4.65 6.83
C ASP A 36 3.66 -4.55 5.30
N ALA A 37 3.59 -3.31 4.79
CA ALA A 37 3.66 -3.08 3.35
C ALA A 37 5.01 -3.56 2.81
N SER A 38 4.98 -4.30 1.69
CA SER A 38 6.16 -4.71 0.94
C SER A 38 6.13 -4.06 -0.44
N PRO A 39 6.74 -2.88 -0.61
CA PRO A 39 6.82 -2.22 -1.90
C PRO A 39 7.55 -3.10 -2.93
N VAL A 40 7.24 -2.91 -4.22
CA VAL A 40 7.93 -3.58 -5.32
C VAL A 40 9.40 -3.19 -5.31
N GLU A 41 10.28 -4.18 -5.49
CA GLU A 41 11.73 -3.98 -5.62
C GLU A 41 12.14 -3.94 -7.10
N GLY A 42 13.25 -3.28 -7.40
CA GLY A 42 13.81 -3.20 -8.75
C GLY A 42 14.18 -1.78 -9.17
N GLU A 43 14.69 -1.63 -10.37
CA GLU A 43 15.20 -0.34 -10.89
C GLU A 43 14.11 0.75 -10.94
N ASP A 44 12.88 0.37 -11.21
CA ASP A 44 11.74 1.27 -11.30
C ASP A 44 11.07 1.58 -9.95
N ALA A 45 11.48 0.90 -8.88
CA ALA A 45 10.92 1.09 -7.54
C ALA A 45 11.04 2.55 -7.07
N SER A 46 12.11 3.25 -7.45
CA SER A 46 12.34 4.66 -7.12
C SER A 46 11.31 5.62 -7.71
N LYS A 47 10.57 5.21 -8.73
CA LYS A 47 9.48 6.01 -9.33
C LYS A 47 8.22 6.02 -8.46
N LEU A 48 8.08 5.06 -7.55
CA LEU A 48 6.94 4.89 -6.67
C LEU A 48 7.26 5.44 -5.28
N LYS A 49 6.74 6.61 -4.96
CA LYS A 49 6.90 7.21 -3.63
C LYS A 49 6.15 6.41 -2.58
N THR A 50 6.81 6.22 -1.45
CA THR A 50 6.25 5.59 -0.27
C THR A 50 6.33 6.53 0.93
N ASN A 51 5.41 6.36 1.86
CA ASN A 51 5.48 7.01 3.15
C ASN A 51 6.49 6.30 4.08
N LYS A 52 6.66 6.79 5.30
CA LYS A 52 7.61 6.24 6.29
C LYS A 52 7.31 4.79 6.74
N TRP A 53 6.16 4.24 6.39
CA TRP A 53 5.77 2.86 6.70
C TRP A 53 5.82 1.94 5.47
N GLY A 54 6.35 2.42 4.33
CA GLY A 54 6.44 1.65 3.09
C GLY A 54 5.16 1.62 2.26
N ASN A 55 4.08 2.31 2.66
CA ASN A 55 2.86 2.36 1.89
C ASN A 55 3.01 3.33 0.72
N TYR A 56 2.46 2.97 -0.46
CA TYR A 56 2.47 3.86 -1.62
C TYR A 56 1.62 5.11 -1.39
N GLU A 57 2.15 6.25 -1.81
CA GLU A 57 1.41 7.50 -1.86
C GLU A 57 0.62 7.56 -3.17
N VAL A 58 -0.68 7.86 -3.08
CA VAL A 58 -1.58 8.00 -4.23
C VAL A 58 -2.36 9.31 -4.13
N ASP A 59 -2.76 9.81 -5.28
CA ASP A 59 -3.64 10.97 -5.38
C ASP A 59 -5.12 10.60 -5.19
N ARG A 60 -6.02 11.57 -5.40
CA ARG A 60 -7.46 11.39 -5.25
C ARG A 60 -8.10 10.39 -6.20
N ILE A 61 -7.44 10.07 -7.33
CA ILE A 61 -7.89 9.09 -8.31
C ILE A 61 -7.15 7.75 -8.18
N LYS A 62 -6.39 7.57 -7.10
CA LYS A 62 -5.57 6.39 -6.81
C LYS A 62 -4.36 6.21 -7.73
N MET A 63 -3.94 7.23 -8.45
CA MET A 63 -2.70 7.20 -9.22
C MET A 63 -1.51 7.47 -8.30
N THR A 64 -0.46 6.68 -8.46
CA THR A 64 0.81 6.81 -7.74
C THR A 64 1.64 7.99 -8.28
N SER A 65 2.82 8.19 -7.73
CA SER A 65 3.81 9.16 -8.27
C SER A 65 4.32 8.77 -9.67
N TRP A 66 4.10 7.55 -10.10
CA TRP A 66 4.44 7.12 -11.46
C TRP A 66 3.18 7.17 -12.35
N PRO A 67 3.16 8.06 -13.37
CA PRO A 67 1.99 8.23 -14.23
C PRO A 67 1.55 6.92 -14.88
N GLY A 68 0.24 6.65 -14.83
CA GLY A 68 -0.36 5.42 -15.37
C GLY A 68 -0.30 4.22 -14.42
N VAL A 69 0.33 4.35 -13.26
CA VAL A 69 0.36 3.30 -12.22
C VAL A 69 -0.57 3.69 -11.09
N PHE A 70 -1.48 2.78 -10.75
CA PHE A 70 -2.51 2.98 -9.73
C PHE A 70 -2.35 1.96 -8.60
N ALA A 71 -2.72 2.34 -7.39
CA ALA A 71 -2.66 1.48 -6.23
C ALA A 71 -3.84 1.73 -5.27
N GLY A 72 -4.22 0.70 -4.51
CA GLY A 72 -5.27 0.78 -3.49
C GLY A 72 -5.22 -0.41 -2.54
N GLY A 73 -6.03 -0.38 -1.48
CA GLY A 73 -6.03 -1.40 -0.44
C GLY A 73 -4.86 -1.27 0.52
N ASP A 74 -4.42 -2.38 1.08
CA ASP A 74 -3.45 -2.43 2.17
C ASP A 74 -2.09 -1.83 1.81
N ILE A 75 -1.66 -1.93 0.56
CA ILE A 75 -0.39 -1.32 0.11
C ILE A 75 -0.40 0.21 0.17
N VAL A 76 -1.57 0.83 0.22
CA VAL A 76 -1.76 2.29 0.33
C VAL A 76 -2.11 2.70 1.76
N ARG A 77 -2.99 1.94 2.42
CA ARG A 77 -3.56 2.29 3.73
C ARG A 77 -2.82 1.68 4.91
N GLY A 78 -2.04 0.63 4.71
CA GLY A 78 -1.69 -0.35 5.71
C GLY A 78 -2.79 -1.39 5.88
N ALA A 79 -2.60 -2.34 6.79
CA ALA A 79 -3.61 -3.38 7.07
C ALA A 79 -4.96 -2.77 7.47
N ASP A 80 -6.00 -3.06 6.67
CA ASP A 80 -7.34 -2.51 6.83
C ASP A 80 -8.40 -3.56 6.45
N LEU A 81 -9.65 -3.14 6.36
CA LEU A 81 -10.79 -4.02 6.10
C LEU A 81 -10.90 -4.37 4.59
N VAL A 82 -11.41 -5.57 4.32
CA VAL A 82 -11.71 -6.02 2.94
C VAL A 82 -12.63 -5.04 2.21
N VAL A 83 -13.61 -4.47 2.92
CA VAL A 83 -14.55 -3.50 2.34
C VAL A 83 -13.87 -2.22 1.87
N THR A 84 -12.84 -1.76 2.57
CA THR A 84 -12.05 -0.60 2.18
C THR A 84 -11.13 -0.92 1.00
N ALA A 85 -10.55 -2.12 0.95
CA ALA A 85 -9.78 -2.59 -0.19
C ALA A 85 -10.64 -2.68 -1.47
N ILE A 86 -11.85 -3.21 -1.37
CA ILE A 86 -12.81 -3.25 -2.49
C ILE A 86 -13.19 -1.83 -2.95
N LYS A 87 -13.43 -0.92 -2.00
CA LYS A 87 -13.71 0.49 -2.31
C LYS A 87 -12.54 1.11 -3.09
N ASP A 88 -11.32 0.95 -2.60
CA ASP A 88 -10.12 1.47 -3.24
C ASP A 88 -9.93 0.91 -4.66
N GLY A 89 -10.16 -0.38 -4.86
CA GLY A 89 -10.12 -1.01 -6.18
C GLY A 89 -11.12 -0.41 -7.17
N ARG A 90 -12.35 -0.12 -6.71
CA ARG A 90 -13.36 0.55 -7.54
C ARG A 90 -13.00 2.00 -7.85
N GLU A 91 -12.41 2.72 -6.91
CA GLU A 91 -11.93 4.08 -7.11
C GLU A 91 -10.75 4.10 -8.08
N ALA A 92 -9.80 3.17 -7.95
CA ALA A 92 -8.70 3.00 -8.88
C ALA A 92 -9.17 2.68 -10.30
N ALA A 93 -10.15 1.78 -10.45
CA ALA A 93 -10.72 1.44 -11.76
C ALA A 93 -11.35 2.66 -12.46
N ARG A 94 -12.06 3.52 -11.72
CA ARG A 94 -12.58 4.80 -12.26
C ARG A 94 -11.44 5.74 -12.63
N GLY A 95 -10.41 5.82 -11.79
CA GLY A 95 -9.23 6.64 -12.05
C GLY A 95 -8.50 6.21 -13.32
N ILE A 96 -8.38 4.89 -13.54
CA ILE A 96 -7.79 4.30 -14.76
C ILE A 96 -8.64 4.67 -15.99
N ASP A 97 -9.97 4.50 -15.94
CA ASP A 97 -10.85 4.85 -17.05
C ASP A 97 -10.74 6.34 -17.41
N ASP A 98 -10.78 7.22 -16.39
CA ASP A 98 -10.60 8.66 -16.57
C ASP A 98 -9.22 9.02 -17.16
N TYR A 99 -8.17 8.35 -16.72
CA TYR A 99 -6.82 8.53 -17.22
C TYR A 99 -6.72 8.14 -18.70
N LEU A 100 -7.21 6.95 -19.05
CA LEU A 100 -7.16 6.43 -20.41
C LEU A 100 -7.98 7.28 -21.39
N ARG A 101 -9.14 7.82 -20.97
CA ARG A 101 -9.96 8.73 -21.80
C ARG A 101 -9.27 10.06 -22.11
N ARG A 102 -8.31 10.48 -21.29
CA ARG A 102 -7.55 11.73 -21.49
C ARG A 102 -6.30 11.56 -22.33
N LEU A 103 -5.87 10.31 -22.55
CA LEU A 103 -4.75 10.04 -23.44
C LEU A 103 -5.12 10.40 -24.89
N PRO A 104 -4.17 10.91 -25.69
CA PRO A 104 -4.40 11.16 -27.12
C PRO A 104 -4.89 9.88 -27.81
N ARG A 105 -5.90 9.99 -28.66
CA ARG A 105 -6.32 8.87 -29.52
C ARG A 105 -5.17 8.55 -30.48
N GLY A 106 -4.60 7.37 -30.39
CA GLY A 106 -3.42 6.95 -31.15
C GLY A 106 -2.42 6.17 -30.33
N TRP A 107 -2.86 5.65 -29.18
CA TRP A 107 -2.12 4.64 -28.45
C TRP A 107 -2.09 3.38 -29.29
N ASP A 108 -1.06 3.23 -30.13
CA ASP A 108 -0.79 1.99 -30.84
C ASP A 108 -0.33 0.94 -29.81
N GLU A 109 -0.88 -0.26 -29.92
CA GLU A 109 -0.66 -1.39 -29.01
C GLU A 109 0.83 -1.78 -28.82
N GLY A 110 1.75 -1.16 -29.57
CA GLY A 110 3.19 -1.36 -29.48
C GLY A 110 3.97 -0.35 -28.65
N ALA A 111 3.40 0.78 -28.25
CA ALA A 111 4.16 1.85 -27.61
C ALA A 111 4.37 1.64 -26.10
N GLY A 112 3.53 0.83 -25.45
CA GLY A 112 3.59 0.60 -24.00
C GLY A 112 4.64 -0.43 -23.55
N VAL A 113 5.04 -1.33 -24.42
CA VAL A 113 5.98 -2.41 -24.09
C VAL A 113 7.42 -2.07 -24.49
N VAL A 114 7.62 -1.10 -25.39
CA VAL A 114 8.95 -0.81 -25.98
C VAL A 114 9.74 0.26 -25.21
N ALA A 115 9.13 0.96 -24.27
CA ALA A 115 9.84 1.96 -23.46
C ALA A 115 10.82 1.36 -22.43
N ALA A 116 10.71 0.06 -22.13
CA ALA A 116 11.60 -0.63 -21.19
C ALA A 116 12.89 -1.18 -21.83
N GLU A 117 12.97 -1.29 -23.17
CA GLU A 117 14.10 -1.95 -23.83
C GLU A 117 15.07 -1.03 -24.60
N ARG A 118 14.85 0.28 -24.63
CA ARG A 118 15.75 1.22 -25.33
C ARG A 118 16.66 2.01 -24.39
N GLY A 119 17.35 1.32 -23.52
CA GLY A 119 18.34 1.91 -22.62
C GLY A 119 19.66 1.16 -22.62
N GLN A 120 20.12 0.61 -23.77
CA GLN A 120 21.49 0.18 -23.92
C GLN A 120 21.94 0.39 -25.37
N GLY A 121 22.75 1.39 -25.54
CA GLY A 121 23.61 1.67 -26.67
C GLY A 121 24.72 2.58 -26.21
#